data_bfd486029ba389e73f980e5f6d401d38
#
_entry.id   bfd486029ba389e73f980e5f6d401d38
#
_cell.length_a   1.000
_cell.length_b   1.000
_cell.length_c   1.000
_cell.angle_alpha   90.00
_cell.angle_beta   90.00
_cell.angle_gamma   90.00
#
_symmetry.space_group_name_H-M   'P 1'
#
loop_
_entity.id
_entity.type
_entity.pdbx_description
1 polymer ?
#
loop_
_entity_poly.entity_id
_entity_poly.type
_entity_poly.pdbx_seq_one_letter_code
_entity_poly.pdbx_strand_id
1 'polypeptide(L)'
;DKIHRFLENQPEIGKVGSLVQLYWLANDLSGHPLNDFELAFLRKSLSPDINRQLVAPYLIEELNETRIQLRAMETSSGLRRSDLIAKIHTYLTDELMIPEDNIRFSGLLVLYNNMLQSLFTSQILTLGAVFIGIVSMFLLLFRSITISLIAIIPNFLAAAVVLGGMGLMHIPLDMMTITIAAITVGIGVDHSIHYLTRFQREYAVDQNYSAAMYRSHASIGRALFYTATTIIAGFSILMLSNFIPSIYFGLLTSLAMAAALLGSMTLLPKLILMTQPFGPGARETQRQ
;
A
#
# COMPACT_ATOMS: atom_id res chain seq x y z
N ASP A 1 29.31 10.75 21.43
CA ASP A 1 29.98 11.33 20.28
C ASP A 1 29.90 10.43 19.05
N LYS A 2 30.28 9.14 19.12
CA LYS A 2 30.26 8.22 17.97
C LYS A 2 28.91 8.16 17.28
N ILE A 3 27.82 7.99 18.05
CA ILE A 3 26.44 7.92 17.51
C ILE A 3 26.09 9.23 16.78
N HIS A 4 26.37 10.38 17.40
CA HIS A 4 26.07 11.68 16.82
C HIS A 4 26.74 11.86 15.44
N ARG A 5 28.04 11.60 15.37
CA ARG A 5 28.84 11.72 14.13
C ARG A 5 28.41 10.72 13.06
N PHE A 6 28.07 9.47 13.44
CA PHE A 6 27.52 8.50 12.52
C PHE A 6 26.22 9.00 11.89
N LEU A 7 25.33 9.58 12.71
CA LEU A 7 24.05 10.10 12.25
C LEU A 7 24.19 11.34 11.36
N GLU A 8 25.11 12.26 11.69
CA GLU A 8 25.40 13.44 10.85
C GLU A 8 25.94 13.08 9.46
N ASN A 9 26.66 11.96 9.37
CA ASN A 9 27.20 11.48 8.09
C ASN A 9 26.19 10.77 7.20
N GLN A 10 24.91 10.64 7.62
CA GLN A 10 23.88 10.04 6.78
C GLN A 10 23.26 11.09 5.85
N PRO A 11 23.24 10.82 4.52
CA PRO A 11 22.72 11.79 3.55
C PRO A 11 21.21 12.06 3.70
N GLU A 12 20.48 11.14 4.36
CA GLU A 12 19.06 11.27 4.61
C GLU A 12 18.73 12.10 5.85
N ILE A 13 19.75 12.43 6.68
CA ILE A 13 19.59 13.17 7.94
C ILE A 13 20.05 14.60 7.74
N GLY A 14 19.16 15.57 7.95
CA GLY A 14 19.46 16.99 7.80
C GLY A 14 19.99 17.64 9.07
N LYS A 15 19.57 17.17 10.23
CA LYS A 15 20.02 17.71 11.53
C LYS A 15 19.94 16.66 12.63
N VAL A 16 20.97 16.60 13.45
CA VAL A 16 21.05 15.78 14.66
C VAL A 16 21.08 16.67 15.87
N GLY A 17 20.23 16.42 16.86
CA GLY A 17 20.21 17.10 18.15
C GLY A 17 20.52 16.11 19.27
N SER A 18 21.51 16.37 20.10
CA SER A 18 21.85 15.54 21.26
C SER A 18 22.65 16.35 22.30
N LEU A 19 22.89 15.76 23.47
CA LEU A 19 23.76 16.33 24.49
C LEU A 19 25.18 16.56 24.00
N VAL A 20 25.64 15.87 22.97
CA VAL A 20 26.97 15.99 22.39
C VAL A 20 27.24 17.42 21.88
N GLN A 21 26.22 18.06 21.30
CA GLN A 21 26.33 19.44 20.84
C GLN A 21 26.57 20.41 22.00
N LEU A 22 25.90 20.18 23.14
CA LEU A 22 26.13 20.99 24.34
C LEU A 22 27.54 20.77 24.93
N TYR A 23 28.00 19.52 24.89
CA TYR A 23 29.37 19.17 25.29
C TYR A 23 30.40 19.85 24.40
N TRP A 24 30.24 19.86 23.09
CA TRP A 24 31.13 20.55 22.16
C TRP A 24 31.13 22.07 22.39
N LEU A 25 29.94 22.65 22.56
CA LEU A 25 29.82 24.08 22.88
C LEU A 25 30.51 24.44 24.19
N ALA A 26 30.34 23.62 25.22
CA ALA A 26 30.97 23.85 26.51
C ALA A 26 32.51 23.75 26.43
N ASN A 27 33.05 22.79 25.67
CA ASN A 27 34.49 22.69 25.41
C ASN A 27 35.03 23.88 24.64
N ASP A 28 34.31 24.36 23.65
CA ASP A 28 34.70 25.53 22.84
C ASP A 28 34.76 26.81 23.71
N LEU A 29 33.78 26.99 24.57
CA LEU A 29 33.72 28.10 25.52
C LEU A 29 34.80 28.03 26.60
N SER A 30 35.19 26.82 27.01
CA SER A 30 36.22 26.60 28.05
C SER A 30 37.63 26.62 27.49
N GLY A 31 37.80 26.52 26.16
CA GLY A 31 39.10 26.45 25.49
C GLY A 31 39.89 25.15 25.71
N HIS A 32 39.30 24.16 26.41
CA HIS A 32 39.86 22.82 26.63
C HIS A 32 38.73 21.77 26.79
N PRO A 33 39.01 20.47 26.56
CA PRO A 33 38.07 19.40 26.83
C PRO A 33 37.73 19.36 28.33
N LEU A 34 36.43 19.44 28.65
CA LEU A 34 35.94 19.37 30.01
C LEU A 34 36.03 17.93 30.55
N ASN A 35 36.53 17.79 31.78
CA ASN A 35 36.52 16.51 32.48
C ASN A 35 35.18 16.25 33.16
N ASP A 36 34.95 15.02 33.67
CA ASP A 36 33.69 14.61 34.27
C ASP A 36 33.28 15.49 35.46
N PHE A 37 34.24 15.98 36.25
CA PHE A 37 33.98 16.85 37.39
C PHE A 37 33.52 18.24 36.94
N GLU A 38 34.16 18.79 35.94
CA GLU A 38 33.80 20.08 35.33
C GLU A 38 32.44 20.04 34.67
N LEU A 39 32.13 18.94 34.00
CA LEU A 39 30.81 18.71 33.42
C LEU A 39 29.71 18.61 34.49
N ALA A 40 29.99 17.89 35.59
CA ALA A 40 29.03 17.78 36.70
C ALA A 40 28.84 19.13 37.39
N PHE A 41 29.92 19.92 37.56
CA PHE A 41 29.84 21.27 38.12
C PHE A 41 29.09 22.23 37.20
N LEU A 42 29.40 22.22 35.90
CA LEU A 42 28.71 23.03 34.90
C LEU A 42 27.21 22.75 34.93
N ARG A 43 26.85 21.49 34.93
CA ARG A 43 25.47 21.06 34.97
C ARG A 43 24.73 21.55 36.22
N LYS A 44 25.37 21.46 37.40
CA LYS A 44 24.82 21.93 38.67
C LYS A 44 24.68 23.46 38.72
N SER A 45 25.53 24.17 37.97
CA SER A 45 25.57 25.64 37.90
C SER A 45 24.58 26.21 36.86
N LEU A 46 23.99 25.37 35.98
CA LEU A 46 23.03 25.83 35.00
C LEU A 46 21.75 26.34 35.69
N SER A 47 21.26 27.50 35.24
CA SER A 47 19.96 27.99 35.72
C SER A 47 18.84 27.00 35.36
N PRO A 48 17.76 26.92 36.16
CA PRO A 48 16.63 26.02 35.88
C PRO A 48 16.04 26.23 34.50
N ASP A 49 16.03 27.42 33.96
CA ASP A 49 15.49 27.74 32.64
C ASP A 49 16.40 27.20 31.51
N ILE A 50 17.71 27.36 31.65
CA ILE A 50 18.68 26.80 30.69
C ILE A 50 18.68 25.28 30.75
N ASN A 51 18.61 24.69 31.91
CA ASN A 51 18.52 23.23 32.06
C ASN A 51 17.25 22.70 31.37
N ARG A 52 16.11 23.36 31.58
CA ARG A 52 14.82 22.94 30.95
C ARG A 52 14.84 23.07 29.42
N GLN A 53 15.54 24.07 28.88
CA GLN A 53 15.58 24.30 27.43
C GLN A 53 16.65 23.48 26.71
N LEU A 54 17.82 23.31 27.29
CA LEU A 54 18.99 22.72 26.61
C LEU A 54 19.27 21.26 27.02
N VAL A 55 19.06 20.88 28.27
CA VAL A 55 19.41 19.54 28.76
C VAL A 55 18.21 18.62 28.85
N ALA A 56 17.12 19.08 29.44
CA ALA A 56 15.93 18.27 29.69
C ALA A 56 15.31 17.66 28.42
N PRO A 57 15.37 18.25 27.20
CA PRO A 57 14.89 17.59 26.00
C PRO A 57 15.66 16.33 25.61
N TYR A 58 16.93 16.20 26.08
CA TYR A 58 17.82 15.12 25.69
C TYR A 58 18.20 14.16 26.83
N LEU A 59 17.92 14.49 28.08
CA LEU A 59 18.26 13.68 29.24
C LEU A 59 17.10 13.58 30.21
N ILE A 60 16.70 12.35 30.53
CA ILE A 60 15.69 12.02 31.53
C ILE A 60 16.39 11.23 32.64
N GLU A 61 16.80 11.94 33.70
CA GLU A 61 17.60 11.37 34.78
C GLU A 61 16.89 10.27 35.54
N GLU A 62 15.59 10.45 35.81
CA GLU A 62 14.77 9.50 36.54
C GLU A 62 14.72 8.11 35.89
N LEU A 63 14.81 8.06 34.57
CA LEU A 63 14.79 6.83 33.78
C LEU A 63 16.19 6.41 33.30
N ASN A 64 17.22 7.20 33.58
CA ASN A 64 18.56 7.00 33.04
C ASN A 64 18.58 6.87 31.49
N GLU A 65 17.72 7.64 30.84
CA GLU A 65 17.57 7.63 29.38
C GLU A 65 18.13 8.90 28.75
N THR A 66 18.76 8.76 27.60
CA THR A 66 19.18 9.87 26.75
C THR A 66 18.50 9.81 25.41
N ARG A 67 18.13 10.98 24.88
CA ARG A 67 17.47 11.14 23.59
C ARG A 67 18.39 11.78 22.58
N ILE A 68 18.39 11.20 21.39
CA ILE A 68 18.96 11.81 20.19
C ILE A 68 17.83 12.14 19.25
N GLN A 69 17.69 13.39 18.84
CA GLN A 69 16.66 13.85 17.92
C GLN A 69 17.24 13.94 16.51
N LEU A 70 16.53 13.37 15.56
CA LEU A 70 16.90 13.36 14.15
C LEU A 70 15.84 14.10 13.33
N ARG A 71 16.29 14.93 12.40
CA ARG A 71 15.42 15.48 11.35
C ARG A 71 15.79 14.85 10.02
N ALA A 72 14.96 13.91 9.54
CA ALA A 72 15.12 13.33 8.21
C ALA A 72 14.72 14.33 7.12
N MET A 73 15.44 14.29 5.99
CA MET A 73 15.10 15.09 4.80
C MET A 73 14.14 14.30 3.91
N GLU A 74 12.85 14.58 4.04
CA GLU A 74 11.81 13.87 3.26
C GLU A 74 11.88 14.11 1.74
N THR A 75 12.52 15.20 1.32
CA THR A 75 12.74 15.53 -0.10
C THR A 75 13.89 14.74 -0.74
N SER A 76 14.64 13.97 0.04
CA SER A 76 15.68 13.11 -0.49
C SER A 76 15.06 11.98 -1.32
N SER A 77 15.35 11.92 -2.61
CA SER A 77 14.88 10.88 -3.54
C SER A 77 15.29 9.46 -3.16
N GLY A 78 16.23 9.32 -2.21
CA GLY A 78 16.73 8.03 -1.71
C GLY A 78 16.19 7.63 -0.34
N LEU A 79 15.34 8.42 0.30
CA LEU A 79 14.86 8.12 1.66
C LEU A 79 13.94 6.89 1.68
N ARG A 80 14.51 5.76 2.05
CA ARG A 80 13.75 4.57 2.48
C ARG A 80 13.74 4.54 4.00
N ARG A 81 12.58 4.88 4.58
CA ARG A 81 12.44 5.01 6.05
C ARG A 81 12.81 3.74 6.80
N SER A 82 12.38 2.59 6.31
CA SER A 82 12.72 1.27 6.86
C SER A 82 14.23 1.01 6.84
N ASP A 83 14.89 1.33 5.71
CA ASP A 83 16.33 1.07 5.54
C ASP A 83 17.15 1.99 6.44
N LEU A 84 16.74 3.26 6.59
CA LEU A 84 17.38 4.18 7.50
C LEU A 84 17.28 3.72 8.97
N ILE A 85 16.07 3.30 9.39
CA ILE A 85 15.85 2.79 10.75
C ILE A 85 16.69 1.53 10.98
N ALA A 86 16.67 0.58 10.04
CA ALA A 86 17.45 -0.64 10.11
C ALA A 86 18.96 -0.36 10.17
N LYS A 87 19.46 0.56 9.34
CA LYS A 87 20.86 0.96 9.32
C LYS A 87 21.33 1.56 10.66
N ILE A 88 20.49 2.43 11.24
CA ILE A 88 20.78 3.00 12.56
C ILE A 88 20.76 1.90 13.63
N HIS A 89 19.77 1.01 13.58
CA HIS A 89 19.64 -0.10 14.52
C HIS A 89 20.87 -1.02 14.47
N THR A 90 21.26 -1.48 13.29
CA THR A 90 22.46 -2.31 13.08
C THR A 90 23.74 -1.63 13.60
N TYR A 91 23.91 -0.33 13.35
CA TYR A 91 25.06 0.39 13.88
C TYR A 91 25.09 0.42 15.42
N LEU A 92 23.93 0.61 16.06
CA LEU A 92 23.85 0.64 17.51
C LEU A 92 24.09 -0.73 18.15
N THR A 93 23.54 -1.82 17.54
CA THR A 93 23.66 -3.18 18.07
C THR A 93 24.99 -3.82 17.74
N ASP A 94 25.43 -3.76 16.51
CA ASP A 94 26.56 -4.56 16.02
C ASP A 94 27.91 -3.81 16.19
N GLU A 95 27.93 -2.50 15.91
CA GLU A 95 29.16 -1.71 16.02
C GLU A 95 29.41 -1.19 17.44
N LEU A 96 28.34 -0.74 18.13
CA LEU A 96 28.45 -0.17 19.45
C LEU A 96 28.09 -1.14 20.58
N MET A 97 27.63 -2.35 20.23
CA MET A 97 27.25 -3.42 21.18
C MET A 97 26.23 -2.96 22.24
N ILE A 98 25.31 -2.06 21.86
CA ILE A 98 24.25 -1.60 22.76
C ILE A 98 23.15 -2.67 22.79
N PRO A 99 22.72 -3.19 23.96
CA PRO A 99 21.64 -4.14 24.06
C PRO A 99 20.35 -3.63 23.41
N GLU A 100 19.65 -4.50 22.71
CA GLU A 100 18.43 -4.17 21.98
C GLU A 100 17.34 -3.56 22.88
N ASP A 101 17.22 -4.05 24.10
CA ASP A 101 16.28 -3.57 25.12
C ASP A 101 16.53 -2.10 25.54
N ASN A 102 17.75 -1.59 25.30
CA ASN A 102 18.15 -0.22 25.61
C ASN A 102 17.96 0.74 24.42
N ILE A 103 17.51 0.25 23.27
CA ILE A 103 17.30 1.06 22.07
C ILE A 103 15.79 1.23 21.83
N ARG A 104 15.34 2.48 21.78
CA ARG A 104 13.95 2.81 21.46
C ARG A 104 13.87 3.83 20.35
N PHE A 105 13.28 3.42 19.24
CA PHE A 105 12.94 4.33 18.15
C PHE A 105 11.53 4.91 18.35
N SER A 106 11.42 6.23 18.27
CA SER A 106 10.15 6.92 18.41
C SER A 106 10.08 8.14 17.49
N GLY A 107 8.92 8.74 17.38
CA GLY A 107 8.71 9.93 16.58
C GLY A 107 7.92 9.68 15.31
N LEU A 108 7.61 10.77 14.60
CA LEU A 108 6.67 10.76 13.47
C LEU A 108 7.15 9.85 12.31
N LEU A 109 8.46 9.84 12.02
CA LEU A 109 9.03 9.01 10.97
C LEU A 109 8.84 7.52 11.25
N VAL A 110 9.08 7.08 12.48
CA VAL A 110 8.92 5.69 12.90
C VAL A 110 7.45 5.30 12.90
N LEU A 111 6.59 6.16 13.46
CA LEU A 111 5.15 5.95 13.46
C LEU A 111 4.60 5.79 12.03
N TYR A 112 5.00 6.69 11.13
CA TYR A 112 4.57 6.66 9.74
C TYR A 112 5.09 5.43 9.00
N ASN A 113 6.35 5.04 9.24
CA ASN A 113 6.90 3.80 8.69
C ASN A 113 6.11 2.57 9.15
N ASN A 114 5.86 2.44 10.44
CA ASN A 114 5.13 1.30 11.01
C ASN A 114 3.68 1.26 10.51
N MET A 115 3.05 2.43 10.39
CA MET A 115 1.71 2.55 9.81
C MET A 115 1.67 2.07 8.36
N LEU A 116 2.61 2.51 7.51
CA LEU A 116 2.68 2.08 6.11
C LEU A 116 2.97 0.59 5.99
N GLN A 117 3.88 0.04 6.78
CA GLN A 117 4.18 -1.40 6.81
C GLN A 117 2.95 -2.22 7.23
N SER A 118 2.23 -1.79 8.26
CA SER A 118 1.01 -2.42 8.72
C SER A 118 -0.10 -2.36 7.66
N LEU A 119 -0.27 -1.21 7.01
CA LEU A 119 -1.24 -1.04 5.93
C LEU A 119 -0.92 -1.96 4.75
N PHE A 120 0.35 -2.04 4.34
CA PHE A 120 0.77 -2.89 3.23
C PHE A 120 0.50 -4.38 3.53
N THR A 121 0.89 -4.86 4.71
CA THR A 121 0.65 -6.24 5.14
C THR A 121 -0.85 -6.54 5.24
N SER A 122 -1.62 -5.63 5.85
CA SER A 122 -3.07 -5.73 5.96
C SER A 122 -3.74 -5.78 4.59
N GLN A 123 -3.26 -4.99 3.63
CA GLN A 123 -3.79 -4.96 2.27
C GLN A 123 -3.61 -6.30 1.55
N ILE A 124 -2.41 -6.90 1.64
CA ILE A 124 -2.15 -8.21 1.02
C ILE A 124 -3.08 -9.27 1.62
N LEU A 125 -3.21 -9.32 2.95
CA LEU A 125 -4.08 -10.27 3.63
C LEU A 125 -5.56 -10.04 3.28
N THR A 126 -6.00 -8.79 3.25
CA THR A 126 -7.38 -8.42 2.92
C THR A 126 -7.72 -8.76 1.47
N LEU A 127 -6.85 -8.41 0.50
CA LEU A 127 -7.04 -8.79 -0.89
C LEU A 127 -7.09 -10.32 -1.05
N GLY A 128 -6.19 -11.05 -0.42
CA GLY A 128 -6.19 -12.50 -0.42
C GLY A 128 -7.51 -13.07 0.12
N ALA A 129 -7.98 -12.58 1.27
CA ALA A 129 -9.24 -13.00 1.87
C ALA A 129 -10.46 -12.67 0.97
N VAL A 130 -10.48 -11.48 0.36
CA VAL A 130 -11.52 -11.08 -0.59
C VAL A 130 -11.53 -12.00 -1.81
N PHE A 131 -10.37 -12.29 -2.41
CA PHE A 131 -10.31 -13.23 -3.55
C PHE A 131 -10.78 -14.64 -3.19
N ILE A 132 -10.38 -15.17 -2.02
CA ILE A 132 -10.84 -16.47 -1.52
C ILE A 132 -12.36 -16.44 -1.31
N GLY A 133 -12.89 -15.38 -0.69
CA GLY A 133 -14.34 -15.20 -0.49
C GLY A 133 -15.10 -15.16 -1.81
N ILE A 134 -14.61 -14.45 -2.82
CA ILE A 134 -15.21 -14.35 -4.14
C ILE A 134 -15.18 -15.70 -4.87
N VAL A 135 -14.06 -16.42 -4.85
CA VAL A 135 -13.96 -17.76 -5.43
C VAL A 135 -14.94 -18.70 -4.75
N SER A 136 -15.03 -18.66 -3.42
CA SER A 136 -16.00 -19.47 -2.65
C SER A 136 -17.44 -19.14 -3.03
N MET A 137 -17.77 -17.84 -3.18
CA MET A 137 -19.07 -17.38 -3.63
C MET A 137 -19.40 -17.88 -5.05
N PHE A 138 -18.45 -17.78 -5.99
CA PHE A 138 -18.64 -18.33 -7.34
C PHE A 138 -18.83 -19.86 -7.34
N LEU A 139 -18.08 -20.58 -6.48
CA LEU A 139 -18.24 -22.03 -6.31
C LEU A 139 -19.64 -22.39 -5.82
N LEU A 140 -20.16 -21.65 -4.85
CA LEU A 140 -21.51 -21.85 -4.35
C LEU A 140 -22.57 -21.51 -5.41
N LEU A 141 -22.37 -20.43 -6.17
CA LEU A 141 -23.33 -19.95 -7.17
C LEU A 141 -23.38 -20.86 -8.41
N PHE A 142 -22.22 -21.19 -8.96
CA PHE A 142 -22.12 -21.93 -10.23
C PHE A 142 -21.86 -23.42 -10.05
N ARG A 143 -21.51 -23.87 -8.84
CA ARG A 143 -21.19 -25.28 -8.50
C ARG A 143 -20.18 -25.93 -9.46
N SER A 144 -19.25 -25.12 -9.99
CA SER A 144 -18.23 -25.53 -10.95
C SER A 144 -16.93 -24.80 -10.66
N ILE A 145 -15.85 -25.56 -10.41
CA ILE A 145 -14.51 -25.02 -10.19
C ILE A 145 -14.03 -24.25 -11.44
N THR A 146 -14.25 -24.82 -12.62
CA THR A 146 -13.82 -24.22 -13.88
C THR A 146 -14.47 -22.86 -14.11
N ILE A 147 -15.79 -22.75 -13.90
CA ILE A 147 -16.51 -21.46 -14.06
C ILE A 147 -16.03 -20.45 -13.04
N SER A 148 -15.83 -20.87 -11.79
CA SER A 148 -15.36 -19.99 -10.71
C SER A 148 -13.97 -19.43 -10.97
N LEU A 149 -13.04 -20.25 -11.47
CA LEU A 149 -11.71 -19.82 -11.84
C LEU A 149 -11.73 -18.86 -13.05
N ILE A 150 -12.55 -19.14 -14.06
CA ILE A 150 -12.69 -18.25 -15.22
C ILE A 150 -13.30 -16.91 -14.80
N ALA A 151 -14.29 -16.92 -13.91
CA ALA A 151 -14.98 -15.73 -13.44
C ALA A 151 -14.08 -14.75 -12.69
N ILE A 152 -13.06 -15.26 -11.98
CA ILE A 152 -12.15 -14.42 -11.18
C ILE A 152 -11.08 -13.72 -12.03
N ILE A 153 -10.70 -14.28 -13.19
CA ILE A 153 -9.59 -13.78 -14.01
C ILE A 153 -9.76 -12.31 -14.43
N PRO A 154 -10.93 -11.85 -14.93
CA PRO A 154 -11.13 -10.44 -15.27
C PRO A 154 -10.95 -9.49 -14.08
N ASN A 155 -11.37 -9.93 -12.89
CA ASN A 155 -11.26 -9.14 -11.66
C ASN A 155 -9.82 -9.05 -11.18
N PHE A 156 -9.08 -10.15 -11.26
CA PHE A 156 -7.65 -10.18 -10.98
C PHE A 156 -6.89 -9.27 -11.95
N LEU A 157 -7.21 -9.32 -13.24
CA LEU A 157 -6.60 -8.45 -14.25
C LEU A 157 -6.89 -6.97 -13.96
N ALA A 158 -8.12 -6.62 -13.59
CA ALA A 158 -8.47 -5.24 -13.25
C ALA A 158 -7.67 -4.73 -12.04
N ALA A 159 -7.54 -5.54 -10.99
CA ALA A 159 -6.70 -5.20 -9.84
C ALA A 159 -5.21 -5.07 -10.22
N ALA A 160 -4.71 -5.97 -11.07
CA ALA A 160 -3.32 -5.94 -11.55
C ALA A 160 -3.04 -4.69 -12.42
N VAL A 161 -4.00 -4.27 -13.26
CA VAL A 161 -3.89 -3.03 -14.06
C VAL A 161 -3.79 -1.80 -13.15
N VAL A 162 -4.57 -1.74 -12.08
CA VAL A 162 -4.53 -0.63 -11.12
C VAL A 162 -3.20 -0.60 -10.37
N LEU A 163 -2.83 -1.70 -9.73
CA LEU A 163 -1.59 -1.77 -8.95
C LEU A 163 -0.35 -1.60 -9.83
N GLY A 164 -0.35 -2.22 -11.02
CA GLY A 164 0.71 -2.05 -12.01
C GLY A 164 0.78 -0.62 -12.56
N GLY A 165 -0.36 0.00 -12.82
CA GLY A 165 -0.47 1.40 -13.24
C GLY A 165 0.08 2.36 -12.19
N MET A 166 -0.25 2.13 -10.91
CA MET A 166 0.33 2.90 -9.80
C MET A 166 1.85 2.79 -9.77
N GLY A 167 2.39 1.57 -9.92
CA GLY A 167 3.84 1.35 -9.96
C GLY A 167 4.51 2.08 -11.12
N LEU A 168 3.93 2.01 -12.33
CA LEU A 168 4.46 2.69 -13.52
C LEU A 168 4.39 4.22 -13.43
N MET A 169 3.35 4.74 -12.81
CA MET A 169 3.15 6.19 -12.62
C MET A 169 3.83 6.73 -11.36
N HIS A 170 4.57 5.89 -10.63
CA HIS A 170 5.20 6.24 -9.35
C HIS A 170 4.22 6.84 -8.33
N ILE A 171 2.96 6.41 -8.37
CA ILE A 171 1.94 6.83 -7.39
C ILE A 171 2.21 6.10 -6.07
N PRO A 172 2.47 6.83 -4.98
CA PRO A 172 2.75 6.19 -3.69
C PRO A 172 1.52 5.46 -3.14
N LEU A 173 1.79 4.35 -2.44
CA LEU A 173 0.77 3.67 -1.66
C LEU A 173 0.44 4.51 -0.43
N ASP A 174 -0.75 5.07 -0.37
CA ASP A 174 -1.32 5.76 0.78
C ASP A 174 -2.65 5.11 1.21
N MET A 175 -3.27 5.63 2.25
CA MET A 175 -4.54 5.10 2.75
C MET A 175 -5.67 5.12 1.69
N MET A 176 -5.67 6.11 0.81
CA MET A 176 -6.68 6.24 -0.24
C MET A 176 -6.43 5.26 -1.37
N THR A 177 -5.18 5.17 -1.86
CA THR A 177 -4.83 4.33 -3.01
C THR A 177 -4.89 2.84 -2.68
N ILE A 178 -4.59 2.45 -1.43
CA ILE A 178 -4.69 1.07 -0.96
C ILE A 178 -6.12 0.53 -1.06
N THR A 179 -7.13 1.34 -0.75
CA THR A 179 -8.53 0.91 -0.78
C THR A 179 -9.08 0.70 -2.20
N ILE A 180 -8.46 1.32 -3.21
CA ILE A 180 -8.91 1.24 -4.61
C ILE A 180 -8.93 -0.19 -5.12
N ALA A 181 -7.88 -0.96 -4.83
CA ALA A 181 -7.79 -2.36 -5.28
C ALA A 181 -8.95 -3.21 -4.74
N ALA A 182 -9.30 -3.05 -3.45
CA ALA A 182 -10.41 -3.78 -2.83
C ALA A 182 -11.76 -3.37 -3.43
N ILE A 183 -11.99 -2.06 -3.63
CA ILE A 183 -13.21 -1.54 -4.28
C ILE A 183 -13.33 -2.05 -5.71
N THR A 184 -12.23 -2.01 -6.47
CA THR A 184 -12.18 -2.49 -7.86
C THR A 184 -12.60 -3.95 -7.98
N VAL A 185 -12.04 -4.80 -7.11
CA VAL A 185 -12.38 -6.23 -7.09
C VAL A 185 -13.86 -6.41 -6.77
N GLY A 186 -14.39 -5.71 -5.77
CA GLY A 186 -15.79 -5.80 -5.38
C GLY A 186 -16.77 -5.44 -6.51
N ILE A 187 -16.52 -4.34 -7.22
CA ILE A 187 -17.39 -3.91 -8.33
C ILE A 187 -17.20 -4.80 -9.58
N GLY A 188 -15.98 -5.22 -9.86
CA GLY A 188 -15.67 -6.07 -11.01
C GLY A 188 -16.34 -7.45 -10.93
N VAL A 189 -16.51 -8.01 -9.74
CA VAL A 189 -17.20 -9.28 -9.49
C VAL A 189 -18.65 -9.23 -10.00
N ASP A 190 -19.33 -8.12 -9.78
CA ASP A 190 -20.72 -7.94 -10.21
C ASP A 190 -20.89 -8.09 -11.73
N HIS A 191 -19.96 -7.50 -12.50
CA HIS A 191 -19.95 -7.69 -13.96
C HIS A 191 -19.80 -9.16 -14.36
N SER A 192 -18.91 -9.89 -13.69
CA SER A 192 -18.68 -11.32 -13.98
C SER A 192 -19.91 -12.18 -13.64
N ILE A 193 -20.57 -11.92 -12.50
CA ILE A 193 -21.81 -12.64 -12.11
C ILE A 193 -22.91 -12.44 -13.14
N HIS A 194 -23.20 -11.18 -13.46
CA HIS A 194 -24.27 -10.85 -14.38
C HIS A 194 -24.02 -11.43 -15.78
N TYR A 195 -22.79 -11.32 -16.28
CA TYR A 195 -22.43 -11.87 -17.58
C TYR A 195 -22.55 -13.40 -17.62
N LEU A 196 -21.96 -14.11 -16.65
CA LEU A 196 -21.99 -15.56 -16.57
C LEU A 196 -23.42 -16.12 -16.40
N THR A 197 -24.20 -15.50 -15.52
CA THR A 197 -25.62 -15.92 -15.30
C THR A 197 -26.44 -15.76 -16.59
N ARG A 198 -26.23 -14.66 -17.30
CA ARG A 198 -26.90 -14.46 -18.59
C ARG A 198 -26.42 -15.46 -19.64
N PHE A 199 -25.11 -15.64 -19.73
CA PHE A 199 -24.51 -16.59 -20.67
C PHE A 199 -25.02 -18.02 -20.44
N GLN A 200 -25.10 -18.48 -19.19
CA GLN A 200 -25.62 -19.79 -18.84
C GLN A 200 -27.07 -19.97 -19.29
N ARG A 201 -27.92 -18.96 -19.10
CA ARG A 201 -29.33 -18.99 -19.56
C ARG A 201 -29.42 -19.03 -21.07
N GLU A 202 -28.63 -18.24 -21.79
CA GLU A 202 -28.63 -18.22 -23.26
C GLU A 202 -28.06 -19.51 -23.85
N TYR A 203 -27.05 -20.10 -23.21
CA TYR A 203 -26.51 -21.40 -23.63
C TYR A 203 -27.53 -22.55 -23.48
N ALA A 204 -28.34 -22.51 -22.44
CA ALA A 204 -29.39 -23.54 -22.24
C ALA A 204 -30.42 -23.59 -23.34
N VAL A 205 -30.58 -22.56 -24.19
CA VAL A 205 -31.59 -22.48 -25.25
C VAL A 205 -31.23 -23.41 -26.43
N ASP A 206 -29.99 -23.38 -26.89
CA ASP A 206 -29.56 -24.05 -28.11
C ASP A 206 -28.19 -24.74 -28.00
N GLN A 207 -27.58 -24.73 -26.83
CA GLN A 207 -26.25 -25.29 -26.54
C GLN A 207 -25.17 -24.82 -27.52
N ASN A 208 -25.34 -23.60 -28.05
CA ASN A 208 -24.38 -22.99 -28.96
C ASN A 208 -23.62 -21.83 -28.27
N TYR A 209 -22.36 -22.05 -28.00
CA TYR A 209 -21.52 -21.07 -27.31
C TYR A 209 -21.42 -19.71 -28.01
N SER A 210 -21.23 -19.72 -29.34
CA SER A 210 -21.11 -18.48 -30.11
C SER A 210 -22.43 -17.70 -30.13
N ALA A 211 -23.55 -18.39 -30.35
CA ALA A 211 -24.87 -17.76 -30.35
C ALA A 211 -25.24 -17.23 -28.95
N ALA A 212 -24.96 -17.99 -27.90
CA ALA A 212 -25.14 -17.56 -26.51
C ALA A 212 -24.31 -16.33 -26.19
N MET A 213 -23.05 -16.24 -26.64
CA MET A 213 -22.21 -15.08 -26.49
C MET A 213 -22.81 -13.82 -27.13
N TYR A 214 -23.22 -13.90 -28.39
CA TYR A 214 -23.85 -12.76 -29.09
C TYR A 214 -25.11 -12.28 -28.41
N ARG A 215 -26.01 -13.19 -28.01
CA ARG A 215 -27.22 -12.84 -27.26
C ARG A 215 -26.94 -12.22 -25.91
N SER A 216 -25.93 -12.72 -25.19
CA SER A 216 -25.49 -12.15 -23.90
C SER A 216 -24.95 -10.76 -24.08
N HIS A 217 -24.10 -10.51 -25.08
CA HIS A 217 -23.60 -9.17 -25.39
C HIS A 217 -24.73 -8.20 -25.76
N ALA A 218 -25.68 -8.65 -26.60
CA ALA A 218 -26.80 -7.81 -27.03
C ALA A 218 -27.74 -7.42 -25.89
N SER A 219 -27.84 -8.23 -24.82
CA SER A 219 -28.71 -7.97 -23.67
C SER A 219 -27.92 -7.35 -22.47
N ILE A 220 -27.27 -8.21 -21.70
CA ILE A 220 -26.59 -7.76 -20.46
C ILE A 220 -25.36 -6.89 -20.75
N GLY A 221 -24.68 -7.10 -21.88
CA GLY A 221 -23.51 -6.30 -22.25
C GLY A 221 -23.79 -4.81 -22.33
N ARG A 222 -24.96 -4.44 -22.90
CA ARG A 222 -25.40 -3.02 -22.92
C ARG A 222 -25.64 -2.46 -21.52
N ALA A 223 -26.28 -3.24 -20.65
CA ALA A 223 -26.51 -2.82 -19.27
C ALA A 223 -25.18 -2.59 -18.51
N LEU A 224 -24.25 -3.53 -18.62
CA LEU A 224 -22.93 -3.44 -18.00
C LEU A 224 -22.14 -2.22 -18.54
N PHE A 225 -22.23 -1.95 -19.84
CA PHE A 225 -21.60 -0.78 -20.45
C PHE A 225 -22.15 0.54 -19.88
N TYR A 226 -23.48 0.68 -19.79
CA TYR A 226 -24.08 1.89 -19.21
C TYR A 226 -23.73 2.06 -17.73
N THR A 227 -23.80 0.96 -16.95
CA THR A 227 -23.42 1.00 -15.53
C THR A 227 -21.97 1.41 -15.35
N ALA A 228 -21.04 0.77 -16.05
CA ALA A 228 -19.63 1.10 -15.98
C ALA A 228 -19.34 2.55 -16.41
N THR A 229 -19.94 3.00 -17.50
CA THR A 229 -19.78 4.38 -18.00
C THR A 229 -20.26 5.39 -16.96
N THR A 230 -21.40 5.12 -16.31
CA THR A 230 -21.92 6.00 -15.24
C THR A 230 -20.97 6.05 -14.05
N ILE A 231 -20.45 4.90 -13.63
CA ILE A 231 -19.47 4.82 -12.52
C ILE A 231 -18.18 5.54 -12.88
N ILE A 232 -17.64 5.30 -14.09
CA ILE A 232 -16.43 5.99 -14.59
C ILE A 232 -16.64 7.49 -14.60
N ALA A 233 -17.76 7.98 -15.14
CA ALA A 233 -18.08 9.41 -15.14
C ALA A 233 -18.16 9.98 -13.72
N GLY A 234 -18.82 9.27 -12.79
CA GLY A 234 -18.93 9.68 -11.39
C GLY A 234 -17.56 9.80 -10.70
N PHE A 235 -16.71 8.81 -10.83
CA PHE A 235 -15.37 8.85 -10.24
C PHE A 235 -14.43 9.83 -10.95
N SER A 236 -14.60 10.04 -12.25
CA SER A 236 -13.81 11.03 -13.00
C SER A 236 -14.02 12.47 -12.51
N ILE A 237 -15.18 12.80 -11.93
CA ILE A 237 -15.42 14.10 -11.33
C ILE A 237 -14.44 14.37 -10.17
N LEU A 238 -14.00 13.34 -9.44
CA LEU A 238 -13.02 13.51 -8.36
C LEU A 238 -11.66 13.99 -8.86
N MET A 239 -11.33 13.79 -10.15
CA MET A 239 -10.11 14.33 -10.76
C MET A 239 -10.08 15.85 -10.86
N LEU A 240 -11.24 16.51 -10.72
CA LEU A 240 -11.35 17.98 -10.68
C LEU A 240 -11.07 18.55 -9.28
N SER A 241 -10.77 17.72 -8.29
CA SER A 241 -10.44 18.14 -6.93
C SER A 241 -9.07 18.81 -6.86
N ASN A 242 -8.89 19.73 -5.90
CA ASN A 242 -7.59 20.30 -5.56
C ASN A 242 -6.80 19.41 -4.57
N PHE A 243 -7.37 18.29 -4.11
CA PHE A 243 -6.75 17.37 -3.17
C PHE A 243 -6.17 16.17 -3.93
N ILE A 244 -4.84 16.07 -3.98
CA ILE A 244 -4.10 15.07 -4.77
C ILE A 244 -4.57 13.62 -4.52
N PRO A 245 -4.80 13.15 -3.27
CA PRO A 245 -5.30 11.80 -3.05
C PRO A 245 -6.66 11.54 -3.70
N SER A 246 -7.56 12.52 -3.74
CA SER A 246 -8.85 12.40 -4.43
C SER A 246 -8.69 12.30 -5.94
N ILE A 247 -7.73 13.03 -6.51
CA ILE A 247 -7.42 12.95 -7.95
C ILE A 247 -6.97 11.53 -8.30
N TYR A 248 -6.02 10.96 -7.55
CA TYR A 248 -5.54 9.60 -7.75
C TYR A 248 -6.65 8.57 -7.53
N PHE A 249 -7.46 8.76 -6.50
CA PHE A 249 -8.61 7.88 -6.24
C PHE A 249 -9.58 7.86 -7.42
N GLY A 250 -9.98 9.02 -7.93
CA GLY A 250 -10.87 9.14 -9.09
C GLY A 250 -10.28 8.52 -10.36
N LEU A 251 -9.01 8.84 -10.66
CA LEU A 251 -8.29 8.33 -11.84
C LEU A 251 -8.17 6.80 -11.82
N LEU A 252 -7.64 6.26 -10.73
CA LEU A 252 -7.36 4.85 -10.60
C LEU A 252 -8.65 4.02 -10.54
N THR A 253 -9.69 4.50 -9.85
CA THR A 253 -10.99 3.81 -9.81
C THR A 253 -11.66 3.83 -11.17
N SER A 254 -11.59 4.94 -11.92
CA SER A 254 -12.11 5.00 -13.30
C SER A 254 -11.36 4.04 -14.23
N LEU A 255 -10.04 3.98 -14.12
CA LEU A 255 -9.21 3.03 -14.88
C LEU A 255 -9.56 1.58 -14.52
N ALA A 256 -9.73 1.30 -13.24
CA ALA A 256 -10.12 -0.01 -12.73
C ALA A 256 -11.45 -0.49 -13.32
N MET A 257 -12.44 0.41 -13.33
CA MET A 257 -13.77 0.12 -13.89
C MET A 257 -13.72 -0.13 -15.40
N ALA A 258 -12.93 0.66 -16.12
CA ALA A 258 -12.71 0.42 -17.55
C ALA A 258 -12.05 -0.94 -17.81
N ALA A 259 -11.02 -1.29 -17.03
CA ALA A 259 -10.34 -2.58 -17.13
C ALA A 259 -11.28 -3.75 -16.76
N ALA A 260 -12.09 -3.61 -15.72
CA ALA A 260 -13.07 -4.63 -15.31
C ALA A 260 -14.15 -4.84 -16.38
N LEU A 261 -14.68 -3.77 -16.96
CA LEU A 261 -15.65 -3.85 -18.07
C LEU A 261 -15.03 -4.55 -19.28
N LEU A 262 -13.84 -4.11 -19.72
CA LEU A 262 -13.14 -4.73 -20.84
C LEU A 262 -12.86 -6.21 -20.56
N GLY A 263 -12.39 -6.55 -19.36
CA GLY A 263 -12.15 -7.92 -18.95
C GLY A 263 -13.43 -8.79 -19.00
N SER A 264 -14.53 -8.26 -18.50
CA SER A 264 -15.82 -8.97 -18.49
C SER A 264 -16.45 -9.10 -19.87
N MET A 265 -16.22 -8.15 -20.78
CA MET A 265 -16.83 -8.14 -22.11
C MET A 265 -15.94 -8.79 -23.19
N THR A 266 -14.65 -8.96 -22.95
CA THR A 266 -13.73 -9.53 -23.94
C THR A 266 -13.05 -10.80 -23.44
N LEU A 267 -12.37 -10.74 -22.28
CA LEU A 267 -11.61 -11.85 -21.75
C LEU A 267 -12.51 -12.98 -21.24
N LEU A 268 -13.54 -12.65 -20.46
CA LEU A 268 -14.45 -13.64 -19.90
C LEU A 268 -15.17 -14.47 -20.97
N PRO A 269 -15.82 -13.87 -22.00
CA PRO A 269 -16.40 -14.63 -23.10
C PRO A 269 -15.39 -15.49 -23.83
N LYS A 270 -14.19 -14.98 -24.08
CA LYS A 270 -13.12 -15.72 -24.75
C LYS A 270 -12.72 -16.96 -23.94
N LEU A 271 -12.57 -16.83 -22.63
CA LEU A 271 -12.27 -17.95 -21.73
C LEU A 271 -13.40 -18.98 -21.73
N ILE A 272 -14.66 -18.54 -21.70
CA ILE A 272 -15.82 -19.46 -21.78
C ILE A 272 -15.82 -20.23 -23.10
N LEU A 273 -15.55 -19.56 -24.23
CA LEU A 273 -15.49 -20.21 -25.55
C LEU A 273 -14.34 -21.24 -25.64
N MET A 274 -13.20 -20.95 -25.01
CA MET A 274 -12.04 -21.84 -25.03
C MET A 274 -12.19 -23.07 -24.13
N THR A 275 -12.79 -22.88 -22.94
CA THR A 275 -12.87 -23.96 -21.94
C THR A 275 -14.17 -24.75 -21.99
N GLN A 276 -15.20 -24.23 -22.67
CA GLN A 276 -16.53 -24.85 -22.82
C GLN A 276 -17.09 -25.43 -21.50
N PRO A 277 -17.18 -24.65 -20.42
CA PRO A 277 -17.41 -25.16 -19.07
C PRO A 277 -18.83 -25.64 -18.81
N PHE A 278 -19.77 -25.41 -19.75
CA PHE A 278 -21.19 -25.83 -19.64
C PHE A 278 -21.49 -27.13 -20.35
N GLY A 279 -20.48 -27.84 -20.86
CA GLY A 279 -20.61 -29.11 -21.60
C GLY A 279 -20.34 -28.97 -23.10
N PRO A 280 -20.24 -30.09 -23.84
CA PRO A 280 -19.98 -30.05 -25.28
C PRO A 280 -21.11 -29.37 -26.03
N GLY A 281 -20.77 -28.46 -26.93
CA GLY A 281 -21.76 -27.75 -27.76
C GLY A 281 -22.49 -28.68 -28.73
N ALA A 282 -23.71 -28.32 -29.11
CA ALA A 282 -24.59 -29.13 -30.00
C ALA A 282 -23.92 -29.56 -31.32
N ARG A 283 -22.90 -28.87 -31.80
CA ARG A 283 -22.13 -29.24 -33.01
C ARG A 283 -21.11 -30.36 -32.81
N GLU A 284 -20.62 -30.57 -31.61
CA GLU A 284 -19.68 -31.67 -31.31
C GLU A 284 -20.39 -32.97 -31.07
N THR A 285 -21.63 -32.94 -30.54
CA THR A 285 -22.45 -34.12 -30.29
C THR A 285 -22.94 -34.78 -31.60
N GLN A 286 -22.97 -34.04 -32.73
CA GLN A 286 -23.32 -34.58 -34.06
C GLN A 286 -22.13 -35.21 -34.82
N ARG A 287 -20.90 -35.08 -34.31
CA ARG A 287 -19.68 -35.64 -34.90
C ARG A 287 -19.13 -36.87 -34.17
N GLN A 288 -19.75 -37.29 -33.09
CA GLN A 288 -19.56 -38.57 -32.41
C GLN A 288 -20.71 -39.54 -32.72
#